data_873cde372b5511ed41b1d9731cb523ff
#
_entry.id   873cde372b5511ed41b1d9731cb523ff
#
_cell.length_a   1.000
_cell.length_b   1.000
_cell.length_c   1.000
_cell.angle_alpha   90.00
_cell.angle_beta   90.00
_cell.angle_gamma   90.00
#
_symmetry.space_group_name_H-M   'P 1'
#
loop_
_entity.id
_entity.type
_entity.pdbx_description
1 polymer ?
#
loop_
_entity_poly.entity_id
_entity_poly.type
_entity_poly.pdbx_seq_one_letter_code
_entity_poly.pdbx_strand_id
1 'polypeptide(L)'
;MKDLFKNYAANSNNLKWNNMIKREEKLYSRGNDIRSEFERDYTRVIHSNAYRRQKHKTQVFFSPENDHICTRIEHVTYVESISYTIAKYLGLNVELIRAIAIAHDIGHSPFGHQGEKILSEISKRDLGKTFWHEKNGLEFVDKIELLEDNSKNMQNLNLTYAVRDGIISHCGEIDENKLKPRDEYIDLNSYSKP
;
A
#
# COMPACT_ATOMS: atom_id res chain seq x y z
N MET A 1 -26.17 -11.18 -3.26
CA MET A 1 -24.86 -10.64 -3.66
C MET A 1 -23.89 -10.51 -2.48
N LYS A 2 -24.40 -10.53 -1.24
CA LYS A 2 -23.54 -10.55 -0.05
C LYS A 2 -22.61 -11.76 -0.08
N ASP A 3 -21.34 -11.58 0.28
CA ASP A 3 -20.30 -12.62 0.29
C ASP A 3 -19.98 -13.25 -1.11
N LEU A 4 -20.20 -12.50 -2.18
CA LEU A 4 -20.00 -12.97 -3.56
C LEU A 4 -18.58 -13.52 -3.82
N PHE A 5 -17.57 -12.92 -3.21
CA PHE A 5 -16.17 -13.25 -3.41
C PHE A 5 -15.52 -13.97 -2.23
N LYS A 6 -16.31 -14.48 -1.29
CA LYS A 6 -15.80 -15.13 -0.08
C LYS A 6 -14.80 -16.26 -0.36
N ASN A 7 -15.02 -17.03 -1.44
CA ASN A 7 -14.13 -18.13 -1.83
C ASN A 7 -12.80 -17.66 -2.45
N TYR A 8 -12.76 -16.40 -2.89
CA TYR A 8 -11.55 -15.77 -3.46
C TYR A 8 -10.82 -14.89 -2.44
N ALA A 9 -11.42 -14.69 -1.26
CA ALA A 9 -10.85 -13.85 -0.23
C ALA A 9 -9.47 -14.37 0.24
N ALA A 10 -8.60 -13.45 0.63
CA ALA A 10 -7.30 -13.75 1.21
C ALA A 10 -7.50 -14.30 2.65
N ASN A 11 -7.70 -15.59 2.78
CA ASN A 11 -7.85 -16.31 4.03
C ASN A 11 -7.17 -17.68 3.96
N SER A 12 -7.06 -18.37 5.09
CA SER A 12 -6.35 -19.65 5.21
C SER A 12 -6.91 -20.79 4.35
N ASN A 13 -8.13 -20.67 3.84
CA ASN A 13 -8.74 -21.66 2.95
C ASN A 13 -8.40 -21.39 1.46
N ASN A 14 -7.80 -20.26 1.15
CA ASN A 14 -7.38 -19.93 -0.19
C ASN A 14 -6.06 -20.66 -0.53
N LEU A 15 -6.00 -21.31 -1.67
CA LEU A 15 -4.82 -22.06 -2.12
C LEU A 15 -3.57 -21.18 -2.25
N LYS A 16 -3.73 -19.88 -2.49
CA LYS A 16 -2.65 -18.91 -2.61
C LYS A 16 -2.27 -18.26 -1.26
N TRP A 17 -2.89 -18.65 -0.15
CA TRP A 17 -2.72 -18.03 1.16
C TRP A 17 -1.26 -17.88 1.57
N ASN A 18 -0.47 -18.96 1.47
CA ASN A 18 0.94 -18.93 1.86
C ASN A 18 1.78 -17.93 1.04
N ASN A 19 1.42 -17.71 -0.22
CA ASN A 19 2.06 -16.70 -1.05
C ASN A 19 1.61 -15.29 -0.67
N MET A 20 0.33 -15.11 -0.32
CA MET A 20 -0.21 -13.81 0.07
C MET A 20 0.43 -13.27 1.32
N ILE A 21 0.67 -14.11 2.33
CA ILE A 21 1.28 -13.72 3.61
C ILE A 21 2.81 -13.78 3.61
N LYS A 22 3.44 -14.20 2.50
CA LYS A 22 4.89 -14.30 2.40
C LYS A 22 5.53 -12.93 2.60
N ARG A 23 6.61 -12.90 3.38
CA ARG A 23 7.47 -11.74 3.62
C ARG A 23 8.85 -11.99 3.03
N GLU A 24 9.62 -10.93 2.80
CA GLU A 24 11.02 -11.07 2.34
C GLU A 24 11.89 -11.69 3.44
N GLU A 25 11.69 -11.26 4.68
CA GLU A 25 12.41 -11.77 5.84
C GLU A 25 11.44 -12.28 6.92
N LYS A 26 11.94 -13.12 7.81
CA LYS A 26 11.15 -13.60 8.94
C LYS A 26 10.85 -12.44 9.90
N LEU A 27 9.59 -12.11 10.06
CA LEU A 27 9.17 -11.15 11.05
C LEU A 27 9.23 -11.76 12.46
N TYR A 28 9.61 -10.96 13.46
CA TYR A 28 9.59 -11.41 14.85
C TYR A 28 8.21 -11.92 15.26
N SER A 29 8.17 -12.96 16.06
CA SER A 29 6.94 -13.51 16.64
C SER A 29 6.86 -13.16 18.12
N ARG A 30 5.67 -12.69 18.54
CA ARG A 30 5.31 -12.64 19.96
C ARG A 30 4.38 -13.81 20.23
N GLY A 31 4.70 -14.63 21.23
CA GLY A 31 3.97 -15.89 21.49
C GLY A 31 2.46 -15.78 21.67
N ASN A 32 1.94 -14.58 21.98
CA ASN A 32 0.52 -14.29 22.14
C ASN A 32 0.05 -13.13 21.25
N ASP A 33 0.62 -12.98 20.05
CA ASP A 33 0.16 -11.94 19.12
C ASP A 33 -1.20 -12.34 18.55
N ILE A 34 -2.23 -11.58 18.90
CA ILE A 34 -3.61 -11.81 18.46
C ILE A 34 -3.89 -11.25 17.07
N ARG A 35 -2.95 -10.48 16.51
CA ARG A 35 -3.08 -9.83 15.22
C ARG A 35 -2.85 -10.82 14.08
N SER A 36 -3.65 -10.71 13.03
CA SER A 36 -3.37 -11.38 11.77
C SER A 36 -2.12 -10.79 11.09
N GLU A 37 -1.62 -11.45 10.04
CA GLU A 37 -0.48 -10.97 9.26
C GLU A 37 -0.77 -9.59 8.64
N PHE A 38 -2.01 -9.35 8.19
CA PHE A 38 -2.40 -8.07 7.59
C PHE A 38 -2.62 -6.96 8.63
N GLU A 39 -3.11 -7.29 9.82
CA GLU A 39 -3.19 -6.34 10.94
C GLU A 39 -1.80 -5.92 11.44
N ARG A 40 -0.84 -6.84 11.37
CA ARG A 40 0.57 -6.51 11.65
C ARG A 40 1.11 -5.53 10.61
N ASP A 41 0.79 -5.74 9.32
CA ASP A 41 1.17 -4.82 8.25
C ASP A 41 0.53 -3.44 8.43
N TYR A 42 -0.78 -3.41 8.72
CA TYR A 42 -1.48 -2.16 9.04
C TYR A 42 -0.76 -1.39 10.15
N THR A 43 -0.44 -2.06 11.24
CA THR A 43 0.27 -1.45 12.38
C THR A 43 1.64 -0.92 11.96
N ARG A 44 2.41 -1.65 11.16
CA ARG A 44 3.73 -1.23 10.69
C ARG A 44 3.65 0.02 9.80
N VAL A 45 2.67 0.07 8.92
CA VAL A 45 2.45 1.23 8.04
C VAL A 45 2.13 2.49 8.85
N ILE A 46 1.17 2.45 9.81
CA ILE A 46 0.81 3.65 10.58
C ILE A 46 1.93 4.16 11.50
N HIS A 47 2.87 3.28 11.88
CA HIS A 47 4.04 3.66 12.66
C HIS A 47 5.18 4.23 11.81
N SER A 48 5.12 4.12 10.46
CA SER A 48 6.14 4.64 9.57
C SER A 48 6.13 6.19 9.51
N ASN A 49 7.29 6.77 9.24
CA ASN A 49 7.38 8.21 9.03
C ASN A 49 6.73 8.63 7.71
N ALA A 50 6.78 7.78 6.69
CA ALA A 50 6.13 8.04 5.40
C ALA A 50 4.61 8.23 5.57
N TYR A 51 3.95 7.39 6.37
CA TYR A 51 2.54 7.58 6.70
C TYR A 51 2.30 8.90 7.45
N ARG A 52 3.12 9.21 8.46
CA ARG A 52 2.99 10.46 9.23
C ARG A 52 3.19 11.71 8.38
N ARG A 53 4.09 11.66 7.38
CA ARG A 53 4.32 12.78 6.46
C ARG A 53 3.11 13.11 5.58
N GLN A 54 2.15 12.21 5.42
CA GLN A 54 0.92 12.48 4.67
C GLN A 54 0.06 13.61 5.29
N LYS A 55 0.26 13.93 6.57
CA LYS A 55 -0.36 15.10 7.22
C LYS A 55 0.01 16.43 6.54
N HIS A 56 1.21 16.50 6.00
CA HIS A 56 1.77 17.72 5.39
C HIS A 56 1.80 17.66 3.86
N LYS A 57 1.35 16.54 3.27
CA LYS A 57 1.15 16.44 1.82
C LYS A 57 -0.25 16.89 1.48
N THR A 58 -0.36 17.70 0.46
CA THR A 58 -1.66 18.14 -0.05
C THR A 58 -2.33 17.06 -0.86
N GLN A 59 -3.66 17.05 -0.82
CA GLN A 59 -4.43 16.28 -1.80
C GLN A 59 -4.49 17.03 -3.14
N VAL A 60 -4.89 18.28 -3.11
CA VAL A 60 -5.03 19.15 -4.29
C VAL A 60 -4.35 20.50 -4.09
N PHE A 61 -4.61 21.18 -2.97
CA PHE A 61 -4.12 22.53 -2.70
C PHE A 61 -2.91 22.51 -1.77
N PHE A 62 -1.88 23.26 -2.12
CA PHE A 62 -0.65 23.36 -1.33
C PHE A 62 -0.83 24.25 -0.11
N SER A 63 -0.42 23.74 1.06
CA SER A 63 -0.39 24.47 2.34
C SER A 63 -1.67 25.29 2.61
N PRO A 64 -2.86 24.66 2.61
CA PRO A 64 -4.08 25.40 2.86
C PRO A 64 -4.13 25.90 4.30
N GLU A 65 -4.49 27.17 4.49
CA GLU A 65 -4.78 27.75 5.80
C GLU A 65 -6.22 27.49 6.26
N ASN A 66 -6.96 26.68 5.49
CA ASN A 66 -8.37 26.38 5.72
C ASN A 66 -8.53 24.92 6.15
N ASP A 67 -9.05 24.71 7.35
CA ASP A 67 -9.27 23.40 7.97
C ASP A 67 -10.31 22.53 7.22
N HIS A 68 -11.04 23.09 6.28
CA HIS A 68 -11.97 22.34 5.42
C HIS A 68 -11.31 21.71 4.18
N ILE A 69 -10.02 21.97 3.96
CA ILE A 69 -9.30 21.40 2.84
C ILE A 69 -8.56 20.14 3.29
N CYS A 70 -8.94 19.00 2.74
CA CYS A 70 -8.40 17.70 3.10
C CYS A 70 -6.90 17.58 2.81
N THR A 71 -6.17 17.10 3.79
CA THR A 71 -4.80 16.61 3.64
C THR A 71 -4.80 15.19 3.05
N ARG A 72 -3.63 14.71 2.63
CA ARG A 72 -3.53 13.36 2.08
C ARG A 72 -3.84 12.26 3.10
N ILE A 73 -3.53 12.46 4.36
CA ILE A 73 -3.86 11.47 5.40
C ILE A 73 -5.36 11.34 5.61
N GLU A 74 -6.12 12.43 5.47
CA GLU A 74 -7.59 12.38 5.54
C GLU A 74 -8.17 11.67 4.34
N HIS A 75 -7.64 11.91 3.13
CA HIS A 75 -8.00 11.15 1.93
C HIS A 75 -7.79 9.64 2.13
N VAL A 76 -6.61 9.24 2.59
CA VAL A 76 -6.26 7.83 2.85
C VAL A 76 -7.22 7.20 3.87
N THR A 77 -7.56 7.92 4.93
CA THR A 77 -8.52 7.46 5.94
C THR A 77 -9.94 7.30 5.34
N TYR A 78 -10.32 8.21 4.46
CA TYR A 78 -11.60 8.13 3.75
C TYR A 78 -11.65 6.91 2.81
N VAL A 79 -10.59 6.71 2.03
CA VAL A 79 -10.46 5.53 1.16
C VAL A 79 -10.52 4.23 1.98
N GLU A 80 -9.85 4.17 3.14
CA GLU A 80 -9.89 3.01 4.05
C GLU A 80 -11.32 2.70 4.49
N SER A 81 -12.07 3.70 4.92
CA SER A 81 -13.45 3.54 5.42
C SER A 81 -14.40 2.99 4.35
N ILE A 82 -14.34 3.53 3.12
CA ILE A 82 -15.18 3.07 2.02
C ILE A 82 -14.76 1.66 1.57
N SER A 83 -13.48 1.43 1.38
CA SER A 83 -12.94 0.13 0.96
C SER A 83 -13.28 -0.98 1.96
N TYR A 84 -13.19 -0.69 3.26
CA TYR A 84 -13.64 -1.60 4.32
C TYR A 84 -15.10 -2.00 4.14
N THR A 85 -15.98 -1.02 3.91
CA THR A 85 -17.43 -1.26 3.77
C THR A 85 -17.72 -2.13 2.56
N ILE A 86 -17.08 -1.86 1.41
CA ILE A 86 -17.23 -2.63 0.17
C ILE A 86 -16.69 -4.06 0.37
N ALA A 87 -15.48 -4.20 0.92
CA ALA A 87 -14.87 -5.50 1.16
C ALA A 87 -15.72 -6.38 2.08
N LYS A 88 -16.25 -5.79 3.17
CA LYS A 88 -17.15 -6.48 4.10
C LYS A 88 -18.43 -6.96 3.42
N TYR A 89 -19.01 -6.14 2.53
CA TYR A 89 -20.21 -6.51 1.78
C TYR A 89 -19.94 -7.67 0.80
N LEU A 90 -18.78 -7.65 0.16
CA LEU A 90 -18.40 -8.67 -0.85
C LEU A 90 -17.84 -9.96 -0.23
N GLY A 91 -17.57 -9.99 1.09
CA GLY A 91 -16.96 -11.13 1.76
C GLY A 91 -15.45 -11.26 1.54
N LEU A 92 -14.79 -10.14 1.19
CA LEU A 92 -13.33 -10.06 1.05
C LEU A 92 -12.64 -9.91 2.41
N ASN A 93 -11.31 -10.08 2.45
CA ASN A 93 -10.52 -9.87 3.65
C ASN A 93 -10.40 -8.38 3.97
N VAL A 94 -11.10 -7.94 5.02
CA VAL A 94 -11.13 -6.54 5.42
C VAL A 94 -9.81 -6.03 6.00
N GLU A 95 -9.02 -6.88 6.62
CA GLU A 95 -7.73 -6.53 7.21
C GLU A 95 -6.70 -6.24 6.10
N LEU A 96 -6.67 -7.08 5.07
CA LEU A 96 -5.84 -6.85 3.88
C LEU A 96 -6.22 -5.53 3.21
N ILE A 97 -7.50 -5.30 2.96
CA ILE A 97 -7.98 -4.07 2.30
C ILE A 97 -7.61 -2.83 3.11
N ARG A 98 -7.75 -2.87 4.45
CA ARG A 98 -7.34 -1.76 5.32
C ARG A 98 -5.84 -1.48 5.23
N ALA A 99 -5.01 -2.53 5.27
CA ALA A 99 -3.56 -2.38 5.15
C ALA A 99 -3.14 -1.77 3.80
N ILE A 100 -3.77 -2.22 2.69
CA ILE A 100 -3.52 -1.64 1.37
C ILE A 100 -3.99 -0.18 1.33
N ALA A 101 -5.21 0.10 1.82
CA ALA A 101 -5.80 1.44 1.74
C ALA A 101 -4.98 2.50 2.46
N ILE A 102 -4.37 2.19 3.63
CA ILE A 102 -3.52 3.17 4.31
C ILE A 102 -2.12 3.32 3.70
N ALA A 103 -1.70 2.33 2.90
CA ALA A 103 -0.36 2.28 2.33
C ALA A 103 -0.30 2.79 0.87
N HIS A 104 -1.42 2.82 0.13
CA HIS A 104 -1.43 3.04 -1.30
C HIS A 104 -0.74 4.34 -1.72
N ASP A 105 -0.93 5.40 -0.96
CA ASP A 105 -0.44 6.77 -1.26
C ASP A 105 0.90 7.13 -0.57
N ILE A 106 1.56 6.16 0.06
CA ILE A 106 2.79 6.42 0.85
C ILE A 106 3.91 7.00 -0.01
N GLY A 107 4.00 6.55 -1.26
CA GLY A 107 5.01 6.96 -2.23
C GLY A 107 4.67 8.20 -3.04
N HIS A 108 3.53 8.84 -2.78
CA HIS A 108 3.08 9.98 -3.57
C HIS A 108 4.05 11.16 -3.48
N SER A 109 4.29 11.79 -4.63
CA SER A 109 5.19 12.94 -4.74
C SER A 109 4.64 14.19 -4.05
N PRO A 110 5.49 15.15 -3.65
CA PRO A 110 5.03 16.50 -3.32
C PRO A 110 4.27 17.12 -4.51
N PHE A 111 3.29 17.96 -4.23
CA PHE A 111 2.47 18.66 -5.24
C PHE A 111 1.62 17.75 -6.14
N GLY A 112 1.26 16.56 -5.64
CA GLY A 112 0.33 15.65 -6.30
C GLY A 112 0.81 15.20 -7.69
N HIS A 113 -0.11 15.02 -8.62
CA HIS A 113 0.19 14.53 -9.97
C HIS A 113 1.07 15.49 -10.80
N GLN A 114 1.05 16.79 -10.53
CA GLN A 114 1.97 17.72 -11.20
C GLN A 114 3.42 17.50 -10.78
N GLY A 115 3.65 17.27 -9.49
CA GLY A 115 4.97 16.89 -8.98
C GLY A 115 5.44 15.55 -9.54
N GLU A 116 4.53 14.57 -9.65
CA GLU A 116 4.84 13.27 -10.26
C GLU A 116 5.26 13.40 -11.72
N LYS A 117 4.54 14.21 -12.50
CA LYS A 117 4.89 14.47 -13.90
C LYS A 117 6.29 15.05 -14.04
N ILE A 118 6.62 16.07 -13.25
CA ILE A 118 7.95 16.71 -13.27
C ILE A 118 9.02 15.71 -12.85
N LEU A 119 8.80 14.94 -11.77
CA LEU A 119 9.74 13.92 -11.32
C LEU A 119 9.92 12.82 -12.35
N SER A 120 8.86 12.44 -13.07
CA SER A 120 8.93 11.45 -14.15
C SER A 120 9.78 11.96 -15.32
N GLU A 121 9.63 13.23 -15.72
CA GLU A 121 10.43 13.86 -16.77
C GLU A 121 11.92 13.91 -16.38
N ILE A 122 12.22 14.34 -15.15
CA ILE A 122 13.59 14.41 -14.61
C ILE A 122 14.20 13.00 -14.55
N SER A 123 13.47 12.05 -13.94
CA SER A 123 13.95 10.67 -13.80
C SER A 123 14.21 9.98 -15.14
N LYS A 124 13.36 10.21 -16.11
CA LYS A 124 13.55 9.69 -17.46
C LYS A 124 14.76 10.29 -18.13
N ARG A 125 14.98 11.61 -17.99
CA ARG A 125 16.12 12.34 -18.55
C ARG A 125 17.45 11.89 -17.93
N ASP A 126 17.50 11.83 -16.59
CA ASP A 126 18.76 11.70 -15.85
C ASP A 126 19.09 10.23 -15.49
N LEU A 127 18.09 9.38 -15.32
CA LEU A 127 18.25 7.99 -14.89
C LEU A 127 17.77 6.94 -15.92
N GLY A 128 17.14 7.38 -17.02
CA GLY A 128 16.54 6.48 -18.01
C GLY A 128 15.33 5.68 -17.49
N LYS A 129 14.75 6.07 -16.33
CA LYS A 129 13.65 5.37 -15.67
C LYS A 129 12.47 6.31 -15.46
N THR A 130 11.25 5.80 -15.65
CA THR A 130 10.03 6.58 -15.35
C THR A 130 9.75 6.53 -13.85
N PHE A 131 9.56 7.70 -13.23
CA PHE A 131 9.06 7.81 -11.87
C PHE A 131 7.54 7.64 -11.87
N TRP A 132 7.01 6.89 -10.91
CA TRP A 132 5.59 6.74 -10.63
C TRP A 132 5.39 6.41 -9.15
N HIS A 133 4.32 6.93 -8.55
CA HIS A 133 4.19 6.96 -7.10
C HIS A 133 3.97 5.59 -6.47
N GLU A 134 3.33 4.66 -7.17
CA GLU A 134 3.09 3.29 -6.70
C GLU A 134 4.42 2.52 -6.54
N LYS A 135 5.31 2.64 -7.53
CA LYS A 135 6.65 2.06 -7.43
C LYS A 135 7.46 2.71 -6.33
N ASN A 136 7.36 4.03 -6.21
CA ASN A 136 7.99 4.76 -5.12
C ASN A 136 7.42 4.34 -3.76
N GLY A 137 6.13 4.03 -3.67
CA GLY A 137 5.49 3.46 -2.48
C GLY A 137 6.13 2.13 -2.06
N LEU A 138 6.37 1.24 -3.03
CA LEU A 138 7.06 -0.01 -2.79
C LEU A 138 8.52 0.22 -2.31
N GLU A 139 9.27 1.15 -2.94
CA GLU A 139 10.61 1.53 -2.49
C GLU A 139 10.61 2.08 -1.05
N PHE A 140 9.59 2.85 -0.68
CA PHE A 140 9.45 3.35 0.69
C PHE A 140 9.32 2.22 1.69
N VAL A 141 8.41 1.28 1.47
CA VAL A 141 8.13 0.20 2.44
C VAL A 141 9.22 -0.86 2.48
N ASP A 142 9.92 -1.08 1.37
CA ASP A 142 10.93 -2.14 1.25
C ASP A 142 12.34 -1.67 1.60
N LYS A 143 12.65 -0.35 1.47
CA LYS A 143 14.04 0.12 1.57
C LYS A 143 14.24 1.38 2.42
N ILE A 144 13.28 2.31 2.40
CA ILE A 144 13.50 3.66 2.97
C ILE A 144 12.97 3.74 4.40
N GLU A 145 11.76 3.25 4.64
CA GLU A 145 11.14 3.29 5.96
C GLU A 145 11.67 2.16 6.83
N LEU A 146 12.17 2.54 8.00
CA LEU A 146 12.75 1.60 8.95
C LEU A 146 11.98 1.64 10.27
N LEU A 147 11.79 0.48 10.84
CA LEU A 147 11.24 0.28 12.18
C LEU A 147 12.24 -0.51 13.03
N GLU A 148 12.37 -0.11 14.27
CA GLU A 148 13.20 -0.83 15.24
C GLU A 148 12.53 -2.14 15.64
N ASP A 149 13.28 -3.25 15.60
CA ASP A 149 12.85 -4.54 16.08
C ASP A 149 13.11 -4.69 17.60
N ASN A 150 12.76 -5.85 18.16
CA ASN A 150 12.96 -6.13 19.59
C ASN A 150 14.45 -6.19 20.01
N SER A 151 15.35 -6.37 19.05
CA SER A 151 16.80 -6.40 19.22
C SER A 151 17.46 -5.05 18.95
N LYS A 152 16.66 -3.99 18.73
CA LYS A 152 17.08 -2.64 18.36
C LYS A 152 17.76 -2.54 17.00
N ASN A 153 17.55 -3.52 16.12
CA ASN A 153 17.98 -3.41 14.75
C ASN A 153 16.92 -2.69 13.93
N MET A 154 17.38 -1.86 12.99
CA MET A 154 16.50 -1.18 12.05
C MET A 154 16.20 -2.11 10.88
N GLN A 155 14.92 -2.40 10.66
CA GLN A 155 14.43 -3.24 9.56
C GLN A 155 13.42 -2.46 8.73
N ASN A 156 13.36 -2.75 7.43
CA ASN A 156 12.32 -2.21 6.56
C ASN A 156 10.91 -2.62 7.07
N LEU A 157 9.86 -2.15 6.41
CA LEU A 157 8.50 -2.49 6.87
C LEU A 157 8.19 -3.98 6.71
N ASN A 158 8.93 -4.73 5.90
CA ASN A 158 8.81 -6.17 5.69
C ASN A 158 7.33 -6.62 5.63
N LEU A 159 6.57 -5.96 4.75
CA LEU A 159 5.15 -6.20 4.56
C LEU A 159 4.92 -7.52 3.83
N THR A 160 3.74 -8.10 3.99
CA THR A 160 3.32 -9.28 3.23
C THR A 160 3.25 -8.99 1.74
N TYR A 161 3.42 -10.04 0.94
CA TYR A 161 3.33 -9.92 -0.52
C TYR A 161 2.01 -9.30 -0.97
N ALA A 162 0.87 -9.71 -0.40
CA ALA A 162 -0.43 -9.19 -0.80
C ALA A 162 -0.59 -7.68 -0.55
N VAL A 163 -0.04 -7.15 0.54
CA VAL A 163 -0.06 -5.71 0.79
C VAL A 163 0.87 -4.97 -0.16
N ARG A 164 2.08 -5.48 -0.40
CA ARG A 164 3.04 -4.92 -1.37
C ARG A 164 2.49 -4.93 -2.79
N ASP A 165 1.83 -6.02 -3.17
CA ASP A 165 1.14 -6.15 -4.45
C ASP A 165 0.00 -5.14 -4.59
N GLY A 166 -0.78 -4.93 -3.54
CA GLY A 166 -1.81 -3.91 -3.50
C GLY A 166 -1.26 -2.49 -3.63
N ILE A 167 -0.09 -2.18 -3.02
CA ILE A 167 0.56 -0.87 -3.14
C ILE A 167 0.98 -0.59 -4.59
N ILE A 168 1.57 -1.56 -5.28
CA ILE A 168 2.08 -1.31 -6.63
C ILE A 168 1.01 -1.43 -7.72
N SER A 169 -0.11 -2.09 -7.44
CA SER A 169 -1.15 -2.42 -8.42
C SER A 169 -2.34 -1.49 -8.42
N HIS A 170 -2.41 -0.52 -7.49
CA HIS A 170 -3.52 0.43 -7.47
C HIS A 170 -3.37 1.52 -8.55
N CYS A 171 -2.37 1.39 -9.39
CA CYS A 171 -2.09 2.34 -10.44
C CYS A 171 -3.29 2.50 -11.37
N GLY A 172 -3.83 3.65 -11.24
CA GLY A 172 -4.80 4.43 -11.93
C GLY A 172 -5.42 3.82 -13.15
N GLU A 173 -6.59 3.88 -13.11
CA GLU A 173 -7.56 4.35 -14.06
C GLU A 173 -7.11 4.22 -15.52
N ILE A 174 -6.63 3.03 -15.88
CA ILE A 174 -6.86 2.61 -17.24
C ILE A 174 -8.35 2.30 -17.28
N ASP A 175 -9.07 3.03 -18.08
CA ASP A 175 -10.52 2.90 -18.35
C ASP A 175 -10.81 1.53 -19.01
N GLU A 176 -10.25 0.47 -18.45
CA GLU A 176 -10.47 -0.91 -18.88
C GLU A 176 -11.41 -1.57 -17.90
N ASN A 177 -12.63 -1.82 -18.34
CA ASN A 177 -13.64 -2.62 -17.64
C ASN A 177 -13.23 -4.09 -17.38
N LYS A 178 -11.95 -4.40 -17.42
CA LYS A 178 -11.40 -5.75 -17.27
C LYS A 178 -10.22 -5.78 -16.32
N LEU A 179 -10.50 -6.14 -15.07
CA LEU A 179 -9.44 -6.58 -14.17
C LEU A 179 -8.93 -7.96 -14.63
N LYS A 180 -7.63 -8.05 -14.89
CA LYS A 180 -6.94 -9.32 -15.14
C LYS A 180 -6.22 -9.72 -13.85
N PRO A 181 -6.75 -10.67 -13.06
CA PRO A 181 -6.05 -11.20 -11.89
C PRO A 181 -4.71 -11.78 -12.32
N ARG A 182 -3.67 -11.54 -11.53
CA ARG A 182 -2.42 -12.27 -11.70
C ARG A 182 -2.55 -13.65 -11.08
N ASP A 183 -2.28 -14.67 -11.86
CA ASP A 183 -2.33 -16.05 -11.39
C ASP A 183 -1.03 -16.50 -10.73
N GLU A 184 0.08 -15.82 -11.00
CA GLU A 184 1.41 -16.20 -10.53
C GLU A 184 1.99 -15.17 -9.56
N TYR A 185 2.82 -15.66 -8.64
CA TYR A 185 3.69 -14.82 -7.82
C TYR A 185 4.78 -14.22 -8.70
N ILE A 186 4.87 -12.91 -8.74
CA ILE A 186 5.88 -12.18 -9.50
C ILE A 186 6.83 -11.42 -8.58
N ASP A 187 8.03 -11.12 -9.07
CA ASP A 187 8.87 -10.13 -8.43
C ASP A 187 8.29 -8.72 -8.64
N LEU A 188 7.76 -8.15 -7.57
CA LEU A 188 7.14 -6.82 -7.61
C LEU A 188 8.15 -5.71 -7.97
N ASN A 189 9.44 -5.94 -7.75
CA ASN A 189 10.49 -4.99 -8.14
C ASN A 189 10.67 -4.91 -9.66
N SER A 190 10.33 -5.96 -10.38
CA SER A 190 10.36 -5.99 -11.84
C SER A 190 9.07 -5.49 -12.50
N TYR A 191 8.04 -5.19 -11.69
CA TYR A 191 6.76 -4.71 -12.20
C TYR A 191 6.92 -3.37 -12.91
N SER A 192 6.39 -3.28 -14.13
CA SER A 192 6.33 -2.06 -14.91
C SER A 192 4.91 -1.50 -14.92
N LYS A 193 4.78 -0.18 -14.94
CA LYS A 193 3.47 0.46 -15.06
C LYS A 193 2.81 -0.02 -16.36
N PRO A 194 1.53 -0.46 -16.32
CA PRO A 194 0.78 -0.85 -17.50
C PRO A 194 0.63 0.29 -18.51
#